data_4d88881f21376699cb835568f0a8f1cb
#
_entry.id   4d88881f21376699cb835568f0a8f1cb
#
_cell.length_a   1.000
_cell.length_b   1.000
_cell.length_c   1.000
_cell.angle_alpha   90.00
_cell.angle_beta   90.00
_cell.angle_gamma   90.00
#
_symmetry.space_group_name_H-M   'P 1'
#
loop_
_entity.id
_entity.type
_entity.pdbx_description
1 polymer ?
#
loop_
_entity_poly.entity_id
_entity_poly.type
_entity_poly.pdbx_seq_one_letter_code
_entity_poly.pdbx_strand_id
1 'polypeptide(L)'
;MQHRKFTPYLIVFIIAIFAIPSLALGAEGNSNFDKFFISGKFLVWAILFPLSMITTFIIIQNLIVIRKKKLMPSQLTSEAVALYKSKQYKKIGPLLRANDCFMGNALHVGFSHANSGREVIETAMGEIIDQQTTHLMRAVEWLNIIGNVAPMIGLFGTVWGMINSFDGIVQAGGQPEPSDLAGGISVALVTTWWGLVVAIPALTAYGFFRNRIDTISADAAVEAETLITELSKS
;
A
#
# COMPACT_ATOMS: atom_id res chain seq x y z
N MET A 1 15.10 -12.23 4.88
CA MET A 1 15.30 -12.19 6.36
C MET A 1 15.23 -10.77 6.96
N GLN A 2 14.42 -9.86 6.43
CA GLN A 2 14.39 -8.43 6.80
C GLN A 2 13.09 -7.99 7.50
N HIS A 3 12.17 -8.93 7.81
CA HIS A 3 10.91 -8.64 8.52
C HIS A 3 11.05 -8.33 10.02
N ARG A 4 12.21 -8.56 10.62
CA ARG A 4 12.38 -8.56 12.08
C ARG A 4 12.63 -7.19 12.73
N LYS A 5 12.91 -6.13 11.96
CA LYS A 5 13.18 -4.78 12.51
C LYS A 5 11.98 -3.84 12.52
N PHE A 6 10.86 -4.22 11.88
CA PHE A 6 9.66 -3.38 11.78
C PHE A 6 8.63 -3.62 12.89
N THR A 7 8.69 -4.76 13.56
CA THR A 7 7.73 -5.15 14.61
C THR A 7 7.62 -4.14 15.76
N PRO A 8 8.72 -3.55 16.30
CA PRO A 8 8.61 -2.61 17.42
C PRO A 8 7.93 -1.29 17.04
N TYR A 9 8.18 -0.77 15.83
CA TYR A 9 7.54 0.48 15.35
C TYR A 9 6.06 0.28 15.04
N LEU A 10 5.68 -0.90 14.56
CA LEU A 10 4.29 -1.29 14.34
C LEU A 10 3.53 -1.36 15.67
N ILE A 11 4.13 -1.97 16.71
CA ILE A 11 3.54 -2.09 18.02
C ILE A 11 3.39 -0.71 18.68
N VAL A 12 4.39 0.16 18.59
CA VAL A 12 4.34 1.53 19.12
C VAL A 12 3.29 2.35 18.37
N PHE A 13 3.16 2.19 17.05
CA PHE A 13 2.17 2.88 16.23
C PHE A 13 0.74 2.39 16.55
N ILE A 14 0.55 1.07 16.72
CA ILE A 14 -0.72 0.48 17.16
C ILE A 14 -1.09 0.99 18.55
N ILE A 15 -0.15 1.00 19.51
CA ILE A 15 -0.37 1.49 20.87
C ILE A 15 -0.69 3.00 20.84
N ALA A 16 0.02 3.81 20.05
CA ALA A 16 -0.24 5.24 19.94
C ALA A 16 -1.65 5.54 19.42
N ILE A 17 -2.12 4.78 18.40
CA ILE A 17 -3.46 4.95 17.84
C ILE A 17 -4.56 4.42 18.77
N PHE A 18 -4.30 3.36 19.54
CA PHE A 18 -5.22 2.91 20.59
C PHE A 18 -5.22 3.83 21.81
N ALA A 19 -4.14 4.57 22.06
CA ALA A 19 -4.06 5.54 23.15
C ALA A 19 -4.80 6.86 22.86
N ILE A 20 -4.92 7.26 21.59
CA ILE A 20 -5.63 8.48 21.20
C ILE A 20 -7.11 8.47 21.64
N PRO A 21 -7.91 7.38 21.44
CA PRO A 21 -9.27 7.31 21.96
C PRO A 21 -9.35 7.32 23.48
N SER A 22 -8.42 6.72 24.20
CA SER A 22 -8.44 6.67 25.67
C SER A 22 -8.07 8.03 26.29
N LEU A 23 -7.24 8.83 25.65
CA LEU A 23 -6.96 10.21 26.03
C LEU A 23 -8.15 11.16 25.72
N ALA A 24 -8.90 10.87 24.66
CA ALA A 24 -10.08 11.64 24.26
C ALA A 24 -11.29 11.37 25.17
N LEU A 25 -11.38 10.20 25.80
CA LEU A 25 -12.43 9.85 26.77
C LEU A 25 -12.34 10.64 28.10
N GLY A 26 -11.22 11.34 28.35
CA GLY A 26 -11.02 12.17 29.52
C GLY A 26 -11.33 13.65 29.34
N ALA A 27 -11.67 14.11 28.14
CA ALA A 27 -12.01 15.50 27.86
C ALA A 27 -13.53 15.72 27.90
N GLU A 28 -14.01 16.25 28.99
CA GLU A 28 -15.41 16.67 29.16
C GLU A 28 -15.86 17.64 28.06
N GLY A 29 -16.92 17.27 27.34
CA GLY A 29 -17.89 18.26 26.91
C GLY A 29 -17.73 18.95 25.57
N ASN A 30 -17.22 18.29 24.50
CA ASN A 30 -17.45 18.79 23.14
C ASN A 30 -18.48 17.92 22.41
N SER A 31 -19.75 18.32 22.50
CA SER A 31 -20.92 17.62 21.93
C SER A 31 -20.77 17.19 20.46
N ASN A 32 -19.91 17.86 19.69
CA ASN A 32 -19.64 17.53 18.30
C ASN A 32 -18.61 16.39 18.16
N PHE A 33 -17.64 16.30 19.08
CA PHE A 33 -16.65 15.22 19.09
C PHE A 33 -17.30 13.88 19.44
N ASP A 34 -18.17 13.86 20.44
CA ASP A 34 -18.93 12.68 20.85
C ASP A 34 -19.85 12.18 19.73
N LYS A 35 -20.50 13.06 18.99
CA LYS A 35 -21.33 12.70 17.83
C LYS A 35 -20.50 12.07 16.71
N PHE A 36 -19.32 12.61 16.41
CA PHE A 36 -18.44 12.07 15.37
C PHE A 36 -17.82 10.72 15.72
N PHE A 37 -17.42 10.52 16.97
CA PHE A 37 -16.73 9.31 17.40
C PHE A 37 -17.65 8.23 17.97
N ILE A 38 -18.74 8.60 18.67
CA ILE A 38 -19.59 7.65 19.40
C ILE A 38 -20.82 7.23 18.59
N SER A 39 -21.33 8.08 17.71
CA SER A 39 -22.60 7.82 16.99
C SER A 39 -22.53 6.70 15.96
N GLY A 40 -21.37 6.49 15.32
CA GLY A 40 -21.16 5.39 14.36
C GLY A 40 -20.91 4.02 14.97
N LYS A 41 -21.06 3.90 16.28
CA LYS A 41 -20.75 2.79 17.23
C LYS A 41 -20.04 1.56 16.64
N PHE A 42 -20.74 0.64 16.01
CA PHE A 42 -20.17 -0.66 15.63
C PHE A 42 -19.41 -0.61 14.29
N LEU A 43 -19.99 -0.04 13.25
CA LEU A 43 -19.39 -0.03 11.91
C LEU A 43 -18.11 0.79 11.83
N VAL A 44 -18.11 1.98 12.46
CA VAL A 44 -16.94 2.85 12.45
C VAL A 44 -15.81 2.22 13.26
N TRP A 45 -16.08 1.77 14.48
CA TRP A 45 -15.05 1.27 15.39
C TRP A 45 -14.59 -0.15 15.06
N ALA A 46 -15.50 -1.03 14.64
CA ALA A 46 -15.17 -2.42 14.37
C ALA A 46 -14.59 -2.65 12.96
N ILE A 47 -14.93 -1.81 11.98
CA ILE A 47 -14.56 -2.04 10.58
C ILE A 47 -13.71 -0.89 10.02
N LEU A 48 -14.26 0.36 10.02
CA LEU A 48 -13.56 1.48 9.34
C LEU A 48 -12.30 1.92 10.06
N PHE A 49 -12.26 1.88 11.38
CA PHE A 49 -11.09 2.25 12.15
C PHE A 49 -9.91 1.26 11.96
N PRO A 50 -10.07 -0.07 12.11
CA PRO A 50 -9.03 -1.03 11.76
C PRO A 50 -8.59 -0.94 10.28
N LEU A 51 -9.53 -0.69 9.37
CA LEU A 51 -9.24 -0.54 7.96
C LEU A 51 -8.35 0.70 7.69
N SER A 52 -8.61 1.81 8.39
CA SER A 52 -7.75 3.01 8.35
C SER A 52 -6.33 2.72 8.85
N MET A 53 -6.21 1.92 9.92
CA MET A 53 -4.89 1.51 10.44
C MET A 53 -4.12 0.66 9.42
N ILE A 54 -4.80 -0.33 8.84
CA ILE A 54 -4.21 -1.20 7.80
C ILE A 54 -3.78 -0.35 6.60
N THR A 55 -4.61 0.57 6.15
CA THR A 55 -4.30 1.49 5.05
C THR A 55 -3.05 2.29 5.33
N THR A 56 -2.98 2.93 6.49
CA THR A 56 -1.82 3.73 6.90
C THR A 56 -0.55 2.88 6.98
N PHE A 57 -0.65 1.67 7.52
CA PHE A 57 0.46 0.72 7.57
C PHE A 57 0.98 0.35 6.18
N ILE A 58 0.07 -0.02 5.25
CA ILE A 58 0.43 -0.38 3.88
C ILE A 58 1.08 0.82 3.17
N ILE A 59 0.57 2.04 3.35
CA ILE A 59 1.16 3.26 2.79
C ILE A 59 2.60 3.44 3.28
N ILE A 60 2.84 3.38 4.58
CA ILE A 60 4.17 3.56 5.17
C ILE A 60 5.13 2.46 4.68
N GLN A 61 4.67 1.21 4.66
CA GLN A 61 5.47 0.08 4.17
C GLN A 61 5.89 0.29 2.71
N ASN A 62 4.96 0.66 1.84
CA ASN A 62 5.24 0.87 0.42
C ASN A 62 6.12 2.11 0.17
N LEU A 63 5.99 3.18 0.96
CA LEU A 63 6.90 4.33 0.92
C LEU A 63 8.37 3.96 1.18
N ILE A 64 8.61 2.93 1.98
CA ILE A 64 9.96 2.45 2.32
C ILE A 64 10.48 1.46 1.28
N VAL A 65 9.59 0.58 0.78
CA VAL A 65 9.97 -0.49 -0.17
C VAL A 65 10.13 0.06 -1.58
N ILE A 66 9.18 0.89 -2.06
CA ILE A 66 9.14 1.41 -3.44
C ILE A 66 10.00 2.68 -3.55
N ARG A 67 11.29 2.56 -3.22
CA ARG A 67 12.28 3.64 -3.43
C ARG A 67 13.21 3.28 -4.57
N LYS A 68 13.32 4.15 -5.59
CA LYS A 68 14.20 3.94 -6.75
C LYS A 68 15.63 3.59 -6.33
N LYS A 69 16.21 4.31 -5.36
CA LYS A 69 17.56 4.04 -4.85
C LYS A 69 17.74 2.64 -4.25
N LYS A 70 16.66 2.04 -3.72
CA LYS A 70 16.70 0.70 -3.13
C LYS A 70 16.46 -0.39 -4.17
N LEU A 71 15.58 -0.14 -5.13
CA LEU A 71 15.23 -1.11 -6.17
C LEU A 71 16.24 -1.10 -7.33
N MET A 72 16.80 0.06 -7.67
CA MET A 72 17.74 0.27 -8.75
C MET A 72 18.94 1.11 -8.26
N PRO A 73 19.92 0.52 -7.55
CA PRO A 73 21.15 1.22 -7.19
C PRO A 73 21.99 1.44 -8.46
N SER A 74 22.20 2.69 -8.85
CA SER A 74 22.92 3.05 -10.09
C SER A 74 24.38 2.53 -10.14
N GLN A 75 24.97 2.30 -8.98
CA GLN A 75 26.33 1.75 -8.89
C GLN A 75 26.39 0.25 -9.19
N LEU A 76 25.31 -0.50 -8.93
CA LEU A 76 25.29 -1.95 -9.08
C LEU A 76 25.49 -2.38 -10.53
N THR A 77 24.80 -1.75 -11.48
CA THR A 77 24.90 -2.06 -12.91
C THR A 77 26.28 -1.73 -13.45
N SER A 78 26.80 -0.54 -13.12
CA SER A 78 28.13 -0.12 -13.57
C SER A 78 29.24 -1.01 -13.00
N GLU A 79 29.15 -1.43 -11.75
CA GLU A 79 30.11 -2.33 -11.11
C GLU A 79 30.03 -3.75 -11.70
N ALA A 80 28.83 -4.27 -11.94
CA ALA A 80 28.64 -5.57 -12.58
C ALA A 80 29.21 -5.59 -14.01
N VAL A 81 28.99 -4.54 -14.81
CA VAL A 81 29.56 -4.40 -16.16
C VAL A 81 31.08 -4.28 -16.11
N ALA A 82 31.64 -3.53 -15.17
CA ALA A 82 33.08 -3.40 -15.00
C ALA A 82 33.76 -4.75 -14.67
N LEU A 83 33.12 -5.53 -13.78
CA LEU A 83 33.58 -6.88 -13.45
C LEU A 83 33.52 -7.84 -14.66
N TYR A 84 32.48 -7.71 -15.47
CA TYR A 84 32.34 -8.50 -16.70
C TYR A 84 33.45 -8.16 -17.70
N LYS A 85 33.68 -6.88 -17.99
CA LYS A 85 34.75 -6.40 -18.90
C LYS A 85 36.17 -6.80 -18.43
N SER A 86 36.36 -6.85 -17.10
CA SER A 86 37.64 -7.32 -16.51
C SER A 86 37.78 -8.84 -16.42
N LYS A 87 36.82 -9.61 -16.98
CA LYS A 87 36.77 -11.08 -16.97
C LYS A 87 36.74 -11.71 -15.57
N GLN A 88 36.32 -10.95 -14.56
CA GLN A 88 36.19 -11.40 -13.16
C GLN A 88 34.82 -12.01 -12.87
N TYR A 89 34.35 -12.93 -13.70
CA TYR A 89 33.00 -13.53 -13.63
C TYR A 89 32.64 -14.13 -12.26
N LYS A 90 33.65 -14.71 -11.57
CA LYS A 90 33.45 -15.32 -10.23
C LYS A 90 32.98 -14.31 -9.17
N LYS A 91 33.19 -13.01 -9.35
CA LYS A 91 32.80 -11.96 -8.39
C LYS A 91 31.40 -11.41 -8.66
N ILE A 92 30.88 -11.56 -9.88
CA ILE A 92 29.54 -11.02 -10.25
C ILE A 92 28.45 -11.69 -9.45
N GLY A 93 28.45 -13.03 -9.36
CA GLY A 93 27.43 -13.77 -8.61
C GLY A 93 27.33 -13.38 -7.13
N PRO A 94 28.43 -13.34 -6.36
CA PRO A 94 28.40 -12.84 -4.98
C PRO A 94 27.96 -11.38 -4.84
N LEU A 95 28.37 -10.50 -5.76
CA LEU A 95 27.95 -9.08 -5.76
C LEU A 95 26.43 -8.95 -5.89
N LEU A 96 25.85 -9.65 -6.88
CA LEU A 96 24.41 -9.57 -7.15
C LEU A 96 23.57 -10.25 -6.04
N ARG A 97 24.06 -11.35 -5.47
CA ARG A 97 23.39 -11.99 -4.30
C ARG A 97 23.45 -11.16 -3.04
N ALA A 98 24.51 -10.38 -2.85
CA ALA A 98 24.62 -9.45 -1.73
C ALA A 98 23.65 -8.27 -1.86
N ASN A 99 23.27 -7.92 -3.10
CA ASN A 99 22.32 -6.86 -3.43
C ASN A 99 21.02 -7.47 -3.98
N ASP A 100 20.25 -8.13 -3.10
CA ASP A 100 18.91 -8.66 -3.44
C ASP A 100 17.90 -7.52 -3.63
N CYS A 101 17.92 -6.95 -4.82
CA CYS A 101 17.07 -5.84 -5.24
C CYS A 101 16.50 -6.10 -6.63
N PHE A 102 15.54 -5.28 -7.05
CA PHE A 102 14.85 -5.39 -8.33
C PHE A 102 15.83 -5.54 -9.51
N MET A 103 16.77 -4.59 -9.64
CA MET A 103 17.76 -4.62 -10.72
C MET A 103 18.81 -5.72 -10.52
N GLY A 104 19.19 -6.03 -9.27
CA GLY A 104 20.15 -7.11 -8.96
C GLY A 104 19.67 -8.47 -9.46
N ASN A 105 18.40 -8.77 -9.34
CA ASN A 105 17.81 -10.03 -9.83
C ASN A 105 17.74 -10.07 -11.36
N ALA A 106 17.40 -8.97 -12.02
CA ALA A 106 17.43 -8.89 -13.48
C ALA A 106 18.86 -9.08 -14.03
N LEU A 107 19.86 -8.41 -13.42
CA LEU A 107 21.25 -8.58 -13.76
C LEU A 107 21.75 -10.02 -13.55
N HIS A 108 21.36 -10.65 -12.44
CA HIS A 108 21.73 -12.03 -12.15
C HIS A 108 21.27 -12.98 -13.25
N VAL A 109 20.04 -12.82 -13.73
CA VAL A 109 19.49 -13.62 -14.84
C VAL A 109 20.20 -13.29 -16.16
N GLY A 110 20.42 -12.01 -16.46
CA GLY A 110 21.16 -11.57 -17.65
C GLY A 110 22.56 -12.16 -17.74
N PHE A 111 23.33 -12.09 -16.65
CA PHE A 111 24.68 -12.68 -16.62
C PHE A 111 24.67 -14.21 -16.63
N SER A 112 23.67 -14.88 -16.10
CA SER A 112 23.56 -16.35 -16.16
C SER A 112 23.36 -16.87 -17.59
N HIS A 113 22.75 -16.04 -18.45
CA HIS A 113 22.50 -16.36 -19.86
C HIS A 113 23.46 -15.64 -20.83
N ALA A 114 24.57 -15.05 -20.34
CA ALA A 114 25.49 -14.26 -21.16
C ALA A 114 26.06 -15.01 -22.41
N ASN A 115 26.10 -16.34 -22.35
CA ASN A 115 26.56 -17.18 -23.45
C ASN A 115 25.44 -17.71 -24.37
N SER A 116 24.18 -17.38 -24.10
CA SER A 116 23.03 -17.99 -24.78
C SER A 116 22.47 -17.19 -25.96
N GLY A 117 23.14 -16.08 -26.32
CA GLY A 117 22.68 -15.20 -27.40
C GLY A 117 21.76 -14.07 -26.92
N ARG A 118 21.73 -12.97 -27.70
CA ARG A 118 21.06 -11.72 -27.33
C ARG A 118 19.57 -11.92 -27.01
N GLU A 119 18.84 -12.61 -27.86
CA GLU A 119 17.39 -12.81 -27.75
C GLU A 119 17.02 -13.55 -26.46
N VAL A 120 17.81 -14.57 -26.08
CA VAL A 120 17.57 -15.34 -24.84
C VAL A 120 17.82 -14.48 -23.61
N ILE A 121 18.85 -13.63 -23.61
CA ILE A 121 19.16 -12.72 -22.50
C ILE A 121 18.02 -11.69 -22.35
N GLU A 122 17.58 -11.11 -23.47
CA GLU A 122 16.52 -10.11 -23.51
C GLU A 122 15.21 -10.68 -22.96
N THR A 123 14.79 -11.84 -23.44
CA THR A 123 13.59 -12.53 -22.97
C THR A 123 13.68 -12.85 -21.48
N ALA A 124 14.77 -13.45 -21.03
CA ALA A 124 14.94 -13.85 -19.64
C ALA A 124 14.98 -12.66 -18.67
N MET A 125 15.65 -11.56 -19.05
CA MET A 125 15.66 -10.34 -18.24
C MET A 125 14.29 -9.67 -18.23
N GLY A 126 13.58 -9.61 -19.37
CA GLY A 126 12.22 -9.08 -19.47
C GLY A 126 11.25 -9.84 -18.56
N GLU A 127 11.26 -11.16 -18.60
CA GLU A 127 10.43 -12.00 -17.73
C GLU A 127 10.64 -11.72 -16.24
N ILE A 128 11.88 -11.56 -15.80
CA ILE A 128 12.19 -11.24 -14.40
C ILE A 128 11.73 -9.85 -14.01
N ILE A 129 11.92 -8.85 -14.89
CA ILE A 129 11.45 -7.48 -14.67
C ILE A 129 9.93 -7.49 -14.52
N ASP A 130 9.20 -8.16 -15.40
CA ASP A 130 7.74 -8.27 -15.37
C ASP A 130 7.25 -9.01 -14.13
N GLN A 131 7.91 -10.12 -13.76
CA GLN A 131 7.57 -10.87 -12.56
C GLN A 131 7.72 -10.00 -11.29
N GLN A 132 8.81 -9.26 -11.17
CA GLN A 132 9.06 -8.42 -10.01
C GLN A 132 8.12 -7.20 -9.99
N THR A 133 7.83 -6.61 -11.16
CA THR A 133 6.85 -5.54 -11.32
C THR A 133 5.48 -6.02 -10.83
N THR A 134 5.05 -7.19 -11.26
CA THR A 134 3.80 -7.81 -10.83
C THR A 134 3.77 -8.03 -9.32
N HIS A 135 4.88 -8.47 -8.73
CA HIS A 135 4.97 -8.63 -7.28
C HIS A 135 4.82 -7.30 -6.52
N LEU A 136 5.45 -6.23 -7.00
CA LEU A 136 5.28 -4.88 -6.41
C LEU A 136 3.84 -4.36 -6.59
N MET A 137 3.22 -4.58 -7.77
CA MET A 137 1.84 -4.19 -8.04
C MET A 137 0.85 -4.89 -7.10
N ARG A 138 1.02 -6.18 -6.84
CA ARG A 138 0.19 -6.92 -5.87
C ARG A 138 0.26 -6.34 -4.47
N ALA A 139 1.41 -5.81 -4.06
CA ALA A 139 1.57 -5.21 -2.74
C ALA A 139 0.74 -3.91 -2.58
N VAL A 140 0.59 -3.13 -3.64
CA VAL A 140 -0.19 -1.88 -3.63
C VAL A 140 -1.67 -2.09 -3.96
N GLU A 141 -2.04 -3.22 -4.57
CA GLU A 141 -3.42 -3.53 -4.95
C GLU A 141 -4.38 -3.55 -3.75
N TRP A 142 -3.88 -3.89 -2.56
CA TRP A 142 -4.66 -3.80 -1.33
C TRP A 142 -5.16 -2.38 -1.04
N LEU A 143 -4.41 -1.35 -1.40
CA LEU A 143 -4.84 0.05 -1.26
C LEU A 143 -6.01 0.36 -2.20
N ASN A 144 -6.00 -0.19 -3.41
CA ASN A 144 -7.09 -0.07 -4.37
C ASN A 144 -8.37 -0.73 -3.84
N ILE A 145 -8.25 -1.96 -3.34
CA ILE A 145 -9.38 -2.71 -2.77
C ILE A 145 -9.98 -1.94 -1.58
N ILE A 146 -9.15 -1.52 -0.64
CA ILE A 146 -9.60 -0.77 0.54
C ILE A 146 -10.26 0.54 0.13
N GLY A 147 -9.64 1.26 -0.81
CA GLY A 147 -10.15 2.54 -1.29
C GLY A 147 -11.52 2.46 -1.97
N ASN A 148 -11.81 1.34 -2.62
CA ASN A 148 -13.13 1.12 -3.24
C ASN A 148 -14.14 0.55 -2.23
N VAL A 149 -13.74 -0.30 -1.30
CA VAL A 149 -14.64 -0.96 -0.34
C VAL A 149 -15.02 -0.02 0.81
N ALA A 150 -14.13 0.85 1.27
CA ALA A 150 -14.40 1.72 2.42
C ALA A 150 -15.62 2.64 2.23
N PRO A 151 -15.83 3.31 1.06
CA PRO A 151 -17.05 4.09 0.82
C PRO A 151 -18.32 3.22 0.80
N MET A 152 -18.22 1.98 0.30
CA MET A 152 -19.35 1.05 0.27
C MET A 152 -19.78 0.66 1.70
N ILE A 153 -18.81 0.45 2.60
CA ILE A 153 -19.08 0.22 4.02
C ILE A 153 -19.71 1.47 4.66
N GLY A 154 -19.24 2.67 4.30
CA GLY A 154 -19.83 3.93 4.73
C GLY A 154 -21.29 4.05 4.27
N LEU A 155 -21.57 3.74 3.01
CA LEU A 155 -22.94 3.74 2.45
C LEU A 155 -23.82 2.69 3.15
N PHE A 156 -23.31 1.49 3.41
CA PHE A 156 -24.01 0.49 4.18
C PHE A 156 -24.44 1.05 5.57
N GLY A 157 -23.55 1.81 6.20
CA GLY A 157 -23.85 2.49 7.45
C GLY A 157 -24.99 3.52 7.35
N THR A 158 -25.12 4.23 6.22
CA THR A 158 -26.26 5.15 6.02
C THR A 158 -27.57 4.42 5.90
N VAL A 159 -27.60 3.33 5.12
CA VAL A 159 -28.80 2.51 4.97
C VAL A 159 -29.24 1.94 6.32
N TRP A 160 -28.30 1.39 7.08
CA TRP A 160 -28.56 0.87 8.42
C TRP A 160 -29.07 1.94 9.39
N GLY A 161 -28.44 3.13 9.39
CA GLY A 161 -28.88 4.26 10.24
C GLY A 161 -30.27 4.75 9.90
N MET A 162 -30.64 4.78 8.60
CA MET A 162 -31.97 5.16 8.17
C MET A 162 -33.04 4.12 8.56
N ILE A 163 -32.73 2.81 8.39
CA ILE A 163 -33.64 1.73 8.83
C ILE A 163 -33.96 1.90 10.32
N ASN A 164 -32.95 2.08 11.16
CA ASN A 164 -33.13 2.28 12.59
C ASN A 164 -33.98 3.54 12.92
N SER A 165 -33.85 4.61 12.11
CA SER A 165 -34.68 5.82 12.29
C SER A 165 -36.14 5.55 11.97
N PHE A 166 -36.45 4.79 10.91
CA PHE A 166 -37.82 4.41 10.55
C PHE A 166 -38.43 3.44 11.56
N ASP A 167 -37.63 2.48 12.07
CA ASP A 167 -38.08 1.59 13.15
C ASP A 167 -38.46 2.39 14.40
N GLY A 168 -37.72 3.45 14.72
CA GLY A 168 -38.09 4.39 15.82
C GLY A 168 -39.43 5.08 15.61
N ILE A 169 -39.77 5.47 14.36
CA ILE A 169 -41.09 6.05 14.03
C ILE A 169 -42.22 5.05 14.30
N VAL A 170 -42.01 3.80 13.86
CA VAL A 170 -43.02 2.73 14.05
C VAL A 170 -43.23 2.46 15.54
N GLN A 171 -42.15 2.39 16.33
CA GLN A 171 -42.24 2.16 17.79
C GLN A 171 -42.90 3.33 18.53
N ALA A 172 -42.77 4.57 18.04
CA ALA A 172 -43.40 5.77 18.60
C ALA A 172 -44.86 5.95 18.15
N GLY A 173 -45.47 4.95 17.51
CA GLY A 173 -46.86 5.03 17.07
C GLY A 173 -47.12 6.05 15.96
N GLY A 174 -46.10 6.40 15.17
CA GLY A 174 -46.20 7.34 14.06
C GLY A 174 -45.96 8.82 14.43
N GLN A 175 -45.67 9.12 15.66
CA GLN A 175 -45.39 10.49 16.15
C GLN A 175 -44.02 10.53 16.88
N PRO A 176 -42.87 10.35 16.14
CA PRO A 176 -41.56 10.42 16.75
C PRO A 176 -41.19 11.85 17.11
N GLU A 177 -40.34 12.03 18.10
CA GLU A 177 -39.71 13.33 18.33
C GLU A 177 -38.74 13.64 17.20
N PRO A 178 -38.68 14.90 16.71
CA PRO A 178 -37.72 15.30 15.67
C PRO A 178 -36.27 15.02 16.04
N SER A 179 -35.95 15.00 17.34
CA SER A 179 -34.62 14.65 17.90
C SER A 179 -34.19 13.21 17.58
N ASP A 180 -35.14 12.25 17.62
CA ASP A 180 -34.86 10.83 17.38
C ASP A 180 -34.53 10.56 15.91
N LEU A 181 -35.27 11.16 15.00
CA LEU A 181 -34.97 11.13 13.58
C LEU A 181 -33.61 11.76 13.24
N ALA A 182 -33.37 12.95 13.79
CA ALA A 182 -32.09 13.65 13.57
C ALA A 182 -30.91 12.83 14.08
N GLY A 183 -31.07 12.09 15.18
CA GLY A 183 -30.07 11.19 15.73
C GLY A 183 -29.64 10.09 14.74
N GLY A 184 -30.58 9.35 14.18
CA GLY A 184 -30.30 8.27 13.24
C GLY A 184 -29.71 8.75 11.91
N ILE A 185 -30.22 9.89 11.39
CA ILE A 185 -29.65 10.51 10.18
C ILE A 185 -28.22 10.99 10.44
N SER A 186 -27.93 11.57 11.60
CA SER A 186 -26.57 11.99 11.97
C SER A 186 -25.60 10.83 11.99
N VAL A 187 -25.97 9.69 12.59
CA VAL A 187 -25.17 8.46 12.60
C VAL A 187 -24.88 7.99 11.18
N ALA A 188 -25.91 7.99 10.33
CA ALA A 188 -25.78 7.60 8.92
C ALA A 188 -24.73 8.46 8.18
N LEU A 189 -24.80 9.78 8.29
CA LEU A 189 -23.87 10.69 7.64
C LEU A 189 -22.43 10.53 8.14
N VAL A 190 -22.24 10.31 9.44
CA VAL A 190 -20.93 10.11 10.05
C VAL A 190 -20.25 8.84 9.52
N THR A 191 -20.98 7.74 9.31
CA THR A 191 -20.39 6.50 8.77
C THR A 191 -19.88 6.68 7.34
N THR A 192 -20.60 7.41 6.49
CA THR A 192 -20.14 7.71 5.12
C THR A 192 -18.92 8.62 5.13
N TRP A 193 -18.91 9.64 5.99
CA TRP A 193 -17.74 10.51 6.13
C TRP A 193 -16.47 9.72 6.49
N TRP A 194 -16.56 8.81 7.46
CA TRP A 194 -15.44 7.93 7.82
C TRP A 194 -15.02 6.99 6.68
N GLY A 195 -15.98 6.47 5.91
CA GLY A 195 -15.68 5.69 4.70
C GLY A 195 -14.83 6.47 3.69
N LEU A 196 -15.17 7.75 3.47
CA LEU A 196 -14.41 8.64 2.58
C LEU A 196 -13.04 9.02 3.15
N VAL A 197 -12.94 9.25 4.46
CA VAL A 197 -11.64 9.53 5.13
C VAL A 197 -10.64 8.40 4.94
N VAL A 198 -11.09 7.16 4.89
CA VAL A 198 -10.24 6.00 4.61
C VAL A 198 -9.95 5.87 3.11
N ALA A 199 -10.96 6.05 2.26
CA ALA A 199 -10.87 5.81 0.83
C ALA A 199 -9.95 6.79 0.10
N ILE A 200 -10.05 8.09 0.40
CA ILE A 200 -9.31 9.12 -0.31
C ILE A 200 -7.78 8.94 -0.18
N PRO A 201 -7.21 8.75 1.02
CA PRO A 201 -5.78 8.48 1.16
C PRO A 201 -5.36 7.15 0.51
N ALA A 202 -6.20 6.11 0.61
CA ALA A 202 -5.91 4.81 0.02
C ALA A 202 -5.77 4.88 -1.50
N LEU A 203 -6.76 5.46 -2.20
CA LEU A 203 -6.73 5.58 -3.67
C LEU A 203 -5.65 6.53 -4.15
N THR A 204 -5.42 7.64 -3.43
CA THR A 204 -4.34 8.58 -3.77
C THR A 204 -2.98 7.90 -3.66
N ALA A 205 -2.73 7.16 -2.59
CA ALA A 205 -1.50 6.42 -2.40
C ALA A 205 -1.34 5.29 -3.42
N TYR A 206 -2.42 4.56 -3.75
CA TYR A 206 -2.42 3.56 -4.81
C TYR A 206 -1.97 4.14 -6.14
N GLY A 207 -2.59 5.23 -6.60
CA GLY A 207 -2.24 5.89 -7.86
C GLY A 207 -0.78 6.36 -7.88
N PHE A 208 -0.30 6.93 -6.77
CA PHE A 208 1.09 7.36 -6.63
C PHE A 208 2.08 6.17 -6.72
N PHE A 209 1.84 5.10 -5.98
CA PHE A 209 2.75 3.94 -5.98
C PHE A 209 2.73 3.20 -7.31
N ARG A 210 1.54 3.02 -7.92
CA ARG A 210 1.40 2.40 -9.22
C ARG A 210 2.25 3.13 -10.28
N ASN A 211 2.07 4.44 -10.40
CA ASN A 211 2.85 5.23 -11.35
C ASN A 211 4.35 5.15 -11.09
N ARG A 212 4.75 5.08 -9.81
CA ARG A 212 6.15 4.94 -9.44
C ARG A 212 6.73 3.57 -9.79
N ILE A 213 5.95 2.49 -9.63
CA ILE A 213 6.36 1.13 -10.03
C ILE A 213 6.51 1.06 -11.54
N ASP A 214 5.54 1.58 -12.29
CA ASP A 214 5.60 1.63 -13.77
C ASP A 214 6.85 2.36 -14.26
N THR A 215 7.19 3.50 -13.63
CA THR A 215 8.41 4.25 -13.95
C THR A 215 9.68 3.43 -13.65
N ILE A 216 9.75 2.75 -12.51
CA ILE A 216 10.90 1.92 -12.12
C ILE A 216 11.05 0.74 -13.08
N SER A 217 9.96 0.10 -13.48
CA SER A 217 9.95 -1.00 -14.44
C SER A 217 10.46 -0.55 -15.81
N ALA A 218 9.98 0.60 -16.31
CA ALA A 218 10.45 1.17 -17.56
C ALA A 218 11.95 1.52 -17.53
N ASP A 219 12.40 2.18 -16.45
CA ASP A 219 13.82 2.51 -16.26
C ASP A 219 14.70 1.23 -16.23
N ALA A 220 14.20 0.17 -15.57
CA ALA A 220 14.92 -1.11 -15.51
C ALA A 220 15.01 -1.81 -16.87
N ALA A 221 13.96 -1.73 -17.69
CA ALA A 221 13.97 -2.26 -19.05
C ALA A 221 15.02 -1.55 -19.92
N VAL A 222 15.12 -0.23 -19.85
CA VAL A 222 16.12 0.56 -20.58
C VAL A 222 17.55 0.21 -20.11
N GLU A 223 17.75 0.06 -18.80
CA GLU A 223 19.06 -0.30 -18.24
C GLU A 223 19.43 -1.73 -18.61
N ALA A 224 18.49 -2.66 -18.66
CA ALA A 224 18.65 -4.03 -19.13
C ALA A 224 19.08 -4.07 -20.62
N GLU A 225 18.44 -3.30 -21.49
CA GLU A 225 18.80 -3.22 -22.91
C GLU A 225 20.22 -2.70 -23.12
N THR A 226 20.63 -1.71 -22.33
CA THR A 226 22.01 -1.20 -22.33
C THR A 226 23.01 -2.29 -21.97
N LEU A 227 22.73 -3.07 -20.93
CA LEU A 227 23.54 -4.20 -20.51
C LEU A 227 23.65 -5.28 -21.61
N ILE A 228 22.50 -5.66 -22.21
CA ILE A 228 22.45 -6.68 -23.28
C ILE A 228 23.32 -6.26 -24.46
N THR A 229 23.27 -4.98 -24.81
CA THR A 229 24.12 -4.42 -25.88
C THR A 229 25.63 -4.51 -25.55
N GLU A 230 26.00 -4.28 -24.30
CA GLU A 230 27.38 -4.42 -23.83
C GLU A 230 27.83 -5.89 -23.80
N LEU A 231 27.00 -6.82 -23.37
CA LEU A 231 27.28 -8.27 -23.35
C LEU A 231 27.40 -8.85 -24.75
N SER A 232 26.60 -8.39 -25.70
CA SER A 232 26.59 -8.89 -27.08
C SER A 232 27.81 -8.41 -27.91
N LYS A 233 28.55 -7.40 -27.46
CA LYS A 233 29.75 -6.87 -28.11
C LYS A 233 31.03 -7.59 -27.67
N SER A 234 30.99 -8.39 -26.65
CA SER A 234 32.14 -9.08 -26.05
C SER A 234 32.24 -10.54 -26.45
#